data_f1a3f5e8ea8d953116dbe50eeeed8f43
#
_entry.id   f1a3f5e8ea8d953116dbe50eeeed8f43
#
_cell.length_a   1.000
_cell.length_b   1.000
_cell.length_c   1.000
_cell.angle_alpha   90.00
_cell.angle_beta   90.00
_cell.angle_gamma   90.00
#
_symmetry.space_group_name_H-M   'P 1'
#
loop_
_entity.id
_entity.type
_entity.pdbx_description
1 polymer ?
#
loop_
_entity_poly.entity_id
_entity_poly.type
_entity_poly.pdbx_seq_one_letter_code
_entity_poly.pdbx_strand_id
1 'polypeptide(L)'
;MDGASSAWSDDELSALAARVSNAGRWGAADELGTLNHISSATIRDAARLAETGTVVSLARPITPRSVPSQPAEVEHRMFPGEMSADDYLGLPMHQQGLTHLDCVSHVAGPDGNVYNERRLRDVMTSAGLTHGSIYAQRGGIVSRGVLLDIPAGLGLQWLEPGHEVSAQDLEAAERHGNLRVRTGDVAVVRGGVVAREAELGRNVFAPGLGPDAIEWLYDREVAVYAGDMPDRVTPLAARILGLLASAEDESDDVGNAPQPTQFPLPLHQIGIASMGLVLLDFCLVEQLARTCRELRRYEFLFVAAPLPVHGGTGSPVNPLAIF
;
A
#
# COMPACT_ATOMS: atom_id res chain seq x y z
N MET A 1 -15.26 -24.35 9.70
CA MET A 1 -16.00 -24.39 8.42
C MET A 1 -15.02 -23.94 7.37
N ASP A 2 -14.57 -24.92 6.57
CA ASP A 2 -13.52 -24.74 5.58
C ASP A 2 -14.03 -23.86 4.43
N GLY A 3 -13.76 -22.58 4.51
CA GLY A 3 -13.84 -21.69 3.36
C GLY A 3 -12.62 -21.94 2.50
N ALA A 4 -12.67 -22.94 1.61
CA ALA A 4 -11.73 -23.02 0.51
C ALA A 4 -11.93 -21.75 -0.31
N SER A 5 -11.02 -20.78 -0.19
CA SER A 5 -10.90 -19.66 -1.11
C SER A 5 -10.82 -20.25 -2.51
N SER A 6 -11.82 -20.03 -3.35
CA SER A 6 -11.74 -20.42 -4.76
C SER A 6 -10.59 -19.64 -5.35
N ALA A 7 -9.55 -20.34 -5.81
CA ALA A 7 -8.42 -19.68 -6.44
C ALA A 7 -8.91 -18.92 -7.67
N TRP A 8 -8.70 -17.60 -7.70
CA TRP A 8 -9.02 -16.76 -8.83
C TRP A 8 -8.15 -17.15 -10.04
N SER A 9 -8.77 -17.33 -11.19
CA SER A 9 -8.08 -17.58 -12.45
C SER A 9 -7.55 -16.29 -13.06
N ASP A 10 -6.56 -16.39 -13.97
CA ASP A 10 -6.05 -15.25 -14.73
C ASP A 10 -7.16 -14.55 -15.54
N ASP A 11 -8.15 -15.30 -16.05
CA ASP A 11 -9.29 -14.75 -16.79
C ASP A 11 -10.22 -13.92 -15.87
N GLU A 12 -10.49 -14.40 -14.65
CA GLU A 12 -11.30 -13.66 -13.68
C GLU A 12 -10.60 -12.38 -13.22
N LEU A 13 -9.27 -12.43 -12.99
CA LEU A 13 -8.48 -11.25 -12.63
C LEU A 13 -8.38 -10.26 -13.78
N SER A 14 -8.27 -10.74 -15.03
CA SER A 14 -8.32 -9.89 -16.24
C SER A 14 -9.68 -9.21 -16.38
N ALA A 15 -10.77 -9.93 -16.12
CA ALA A 15 -12.11 -9.36 -16.11
C ALA A 15 -12.29 -8.32 -14.97
N LEU A 16 -11.73 -8.58 -13.79
CA LEU A 16 -11.71 -7.61 -12.69
C LEU A 16 -10.93 -6.34 -13.09
N ALA A 17 -9.72 -6.49 -13.62
CA ALA A 17 -8.89 -5.37 -14.08
C ALA A 17 -9.63 -4.46 -15.07
N ALA A 18 -10.41 -5.07 -15.99
CA ALA A 18 -11.24 -4.33 -16.95
C ALA A 18 -12.41 -3.60 -16.25
N ARG A 19 -13.07 -4.24 -15.26
CA ARG A 19 -14.20 -3.63 -14.54
C ARG A 19 -13.80 -2.44 -13.70
N VAL A 20 -12.63 -2.51 -13.04
CA VAL A 20 -12.14 -1.46 -12.13
C VAL A 20 -11.25 -0.43 -12.83
N SER A 21 -11.21 -0.43 -14.16
CA SER A 21 -10.39 0.52 -14.92
C SER A 21 -10.93 1.95 -14.81
N ASN A 22 -10.05 2.87 -14.45
CA ASN A 22 -10.29 4.32 -14.51
C ASN A 22 -9.63 4.97 -15.75
N ALA A 23 -9.18 4.18 -16.72
CA ALA A 23 -8.56 4.72 -17.93
C ALA A 23 -9.46 5.76 -18.60
N GLY A 24 -8.92 6.94 -18.87
CA GLY A 24 -9.65 8.05 -19.49
C GLY A 24 -10.66 8.76 -18.59
N ARG A 25 -10.97 8.29 -17.37
CA ARG A 25 -11.98 8.88 -16.47
C ARG A 25 -11.71 10.36 -16.18
N TRP A 26 -10.46 10.73 -16.01
CA TRP A 26 -10.02 12.11 -15.77
C TRP A 26 -9.22 12.70 -16.94
N GLY A 27 -9.35 12.08 -18.10
CA GLY A 27 -8.68 12.48 -19.34
C GLY A 27 -7.40 11.70 -19.62
N ALA A 28 -7.04 11.61 -20.91
CA ALA A 28 -5.91 10.80 -21.37
C ALA A 28 -4.53 11.31 -20.89
N ALA A 29 -4.43 12.55 -20.39
CA ALA A 29 -3.21 13.14 -19.87
C ALA A 29 -3.13 13.06 -18.33
N ASP A 30 -4.11 12.45 -17.67
CA ASP A 30 -4.12 12.34 -16.21
C ASP A 30 -2.96 11.48 -15.70
N GLU A 31 -2.30 11.96 -14.66
CA GLU A 31 -1.16 11.32 -13.97
C GLU A 31 -1.42 11.15 -12.46
N LEU A 32 -2.61 11.51 -11.98
CA LEU A 32 -2.95 11.49 -10.54
C LEU A 32 -3.76 10.26 -10.13
N GLY A 33 -4.44 9.61 -11.09
CA GLY A 33 -5.26 8.44 -10.79
C GLY A 33 -6.32 8.72 -9.74
N THR A 34 -6.43 7.85 -8.74
CA THR A 34 -7.45 7.95 -7.69
C THR A 34 -7.30 9.17 -6.77
N LEU A 35 -6.18 9.90 -6.79
CA LEU A 35 -6.08 11.19 -6.09
C LEU A 35 -7.07 12.23 -6.61
N ASN A 36 -7.58 12.08 -7.83
CA ASN A 36 -8.65 12.92 -8.36
C ASN A 36 -9.98 12.83 -7.58
N HIS A 37 -10.13 11.82 -6.72
CA HIS A 37 -11.26 11.73 -5.79
C HIS A 37 -11.14 12.71 -4.62
N ILE A 38 -9.95 13.26 -4.35
CA ILE A 38 -9.73 14.23 -3.29
C ILE A 38 -10.10 15.63 -3.78
N SER A 39 -11.18 16.16 -3.27
CA SER A 39 -11.65 17.52 -3.57
C SER A 39 -11.20 18.52 -2.50
N SER A 40 -11.26 19.82 -2.83
CA SER A 40 -11.06 20.88 -1.83
C SER A 40 -12.06 20.79 -0.66
N ALA A 41 -13.26 20.24 -0.89
CA ALA A 41 -14.24 20.02 0.18
C ALA A 41 -13.77 18.90 1.10
N THR A 42 -13.34 17.77 0.53
CA THR A 42 -12.79 16.63 1.28
C THR A 42 -11.64 17.05 2.19
N ILE A 43 -10.70 17.87 1.66
CA ILE A 43 -9.57 18.40 2.44
C ILE A 43 -10.04 19.27 3.61
N ARG A 44 -10.99 20.20 3.36
CA ARG A 44 -11.51 21.07 4.44
C ARG A 44 -12.24 20.29 5.52
N ASP A 45 -12.98 19.25 5.13
CA ASP A 45 -13.69 18.41 6.10
C ASP A 45 -12.72 17.54 6.88
N ALA A 46 -11.70 16.98 6.24
CA ALA A 46 -10.63 16.25 6.91
C ALA A 46 -9.86 17.11 7.92
N ALA A 47 -9.59 18.39 7.59
CA ALA A 47 -8.87 19.29 8.49
C ALA A 47 -9.59 19.54 9.83
N ARG A 48 -10.93 19.37 9.87
CA ARG A 48 -11.72 19.49 11.11
C ARG A 48 -11.56 18.30 12.04
N LEU A 49 -10.97 17.21 11.55
CA LEU A 49 -10.70 16.02 12.35
C LEU A 49 -9.49 16.17 13.28
N ALA A 50 -8.66 17.20 13.09
CA ALA A 50 -7.53 17.51 13.97
C ALA A 50 -8.00 18.24 15.25
N GLU A 51 -8.67 17.51 16.16
CA GLU A 51 -9.32 18.09 17.36
C GLU A 51 -8.44 18.05 18.60
N THR A 52 -7.66 16.97 18.78
CA THR A 52 -6.87 16.76 19.99
C THR A 52 -5.41 17.19 19.84
N GLY A 53 -4.94 17.35 18.59
CA GLY A 53 -3.54 17.60 18.29
C GLY A 53 -2.62 16.39 18.46
N THR A 54 -3.17 15.19 18.66
CA THR A 54 -2.38 13.95 18.74
C THR A 54 -1.89 13.59 17.34
N VAL A 55 -0.57 13.43 17.18
CA VAL A 55 0.07 13.10 15.90
C VAL A 55 0.71 11.71 15.99
N VAL A 56 0.40 10.86 15.02
CA VAL A 56 0.98 9.52 14.88
C VAL A 56 1.68 9.41 13.54
N SER A 57 2.97 9.09 13.55
CA SER A 57 3.74 8.74 12.34
C SER A 57 3.46 7.29 11.96
N LEU A 58 3.26 7.05 10.66
CA LEU A 58 3.06 5.73 10.09
C LEU A 58 4.31 5.22 9.35
N ALA A 59 5.42 5.94 9.43
CA ALA A 59 6.65 5.57 8.74
C ALA A 59 7.49 4.55 9.51
N ARG A 60 8.08 3.61 8.79
CA ARG A 60 9.20 2.80 9.29
C ARG A 60 10.44 3.68 9.43
N PRO A 61 11.23 3.51 10.51
CA PRO A 61 12.52 4.19 10.60
C PRO A 61 13.43 3.80 9.44
N ILE A 62 14.02 4.79 8.78
CA ILE A 62 15.08 4.54 7.80
C ILE A 62 16.37 4.28 8.58
N THR A 63 16.91 3.07 8.47
CA THR A 63 18.10 2.68 9.20
C THR A 63 19.14 2.05 8.27
N PRO A 64 20.43 2.42 8.37
CA PRO A 64 21.49 1.82 7.58
C PRO A 64 21.81 0.37 7.99
N ARG A 65 21.17 -0.13 9.04
CA ARG A 65 21.32 -1.51 9.48
C ARG A 65 20.11 -2.32 9.04
N SER A 66 20.31 -3.18 8.05
CA SER A 66 19.33 -4.22 7.77
C SER A 66 19.17 -5.11 9.00
N VAL A 67 17.93 -5.28 9.45
CA VAL A 67 17.56 -6.28 10.45
C VAL A 67 16.68 -7.33 9.80
N PRO A 68 16.67 -8.58 10.26
CA PRO A 68 15.90 -9.65 9.61
C PRO A 68 14.42 -9.30 9.39
N SER A 69 13.80 -8.55 10.32
CA SER A 69 12.42 -8.07 10.23
C SER A 69 12.23 -6.86 9.30
N GLN A 70 13.31 -6.20 8.90
CA GLN A 70 13.26 -5.01 8.04
C GLN A 70 14.50 -5.00 7.14
N PRO A 71 14.56 -5.87 6.14
CA PRO A 71 15.65 -5.85 5.17
C PRO A 71 15.52 -4.57 4.34
N ALA A 72 16.43 -3.64 4.57
CA ALA A 72 16.50 -2.39 3.83
C ALA A 72 17.94 -2.15 3.38
N GLU A 73 18.11 -1.83 2.10
CA GLU A 73 19.38 -1.37 1.57
C GLU A 73 19.42 0.15 1.71
N VAL A 74 20.10 0.63 2.75
CA VAL A 74 20.25 2.07 3.02
C VAL A 74 21.73 2.40 3.09
N GLU A 75 22.17 3.29 2.23
CA GLU A 75 23.48 3.90 2.33
C GLU A 75 23.36 5.24 3.06
N HIS A 76 23.96 5.34 4.24
CA HIS A 76 24.02 6.58 5.01
C HIS A 76 25.46 6.91 5.32
N ARG A 77 25.96 8.04 4.81
CA ARG A 77 27.32 8.52 5.05
C ARG A 77 27.28 9.89 5.72
N MET A 78 28.02 10.02 6.81
CA MET A 78 28.21 11.30 7.49
C MET A 78 29.45 12.01 6.97
N PHE A 79 29.37 13.31 6.82
CA PHE A 79 30.47 14.19 6.46
C PHE A 79 30.69 15.16 7.62
N PRO A 80 31.60 14.84 8.59
CA PRO A 80 31.84 15.71 9.73
C PRO A 80 32.58 16.97 9.30
N GLY A 81 32.09 18.13 9.71
CA GLY A 81 32.72 19.42 9.55
C GLY A 81 32.93 20.10 10.91
N GLU A 82 33.68 21.20 10.97
CA GLU A 82 33.92 21.94 12.20
C GLU A 82 32.68 22.72 12.67
N MET A 83 31.81 23.14 11.73
CA MET A 83 30.64 23.99 11.99
C MET A 83 29.32 23.38 11.53
N SER A 84 29.36 22.27 10.81
CA SER A 84 28.17 21.58 10.30
C SER A 84 28.36 20.07 10.36
N ALA A 85 27.25 19.33 10.36
CA ALA A 85 27.19 17.91 10.10
C ALA A 85 26.35 17.71 8.84
N ASP A 86 26.96 17.22 7.79
CA ASP A 86 26.29 16.92 6.53
C ASP A 86 26.20 15.42 6.32
N ASP A 87 25.22 14.98 5.57
CA ASP A 87 25.05 13.57 5.27
C ASP A 87 24.60 13.30 3.84
N TYR A 88 24.77 12.07 3.42
CA TYR A 88 24.24 11.49 2.21
C TYR A 88 23.37 10.32 2.56
N LEU A 89 22.15 10.26 1.98
CA LEU A 89 21.24 9.15 2.10
C LEU A 89 20.93 8.59 0.70
N GLY A 90 21.25 7.32 0.47
CA GLY A 90 20.92 6.58 -0.75
C GLY A 90 20.14 5.32 -0.41
N LEU A 91 19.06 5.07 -1.15
CA LEU A 91 18.22 3.88 -0.93
C LEU A 91 17.40 3.52 -2.20
N PRO A 92 17.15 2.22 -2.45
CA PRO A 92 16.10 1.79 -3.38
C PRO A 92 14.73 2.18 -2.87
N MET A 93 13.84 2.67 -3.78
CA MET A 93 12.53 3.17 -3.37
C MET A 93 11.58 2.06 -2.92
N HIS A 94 11.48 0.97 -3.70
CA HIS A 94 10.52 -0.11 -3.49
C HIS A 94 11.15 -1.27 -2.74
N GLN A 95 11.22 -1.16 -1.41
CA GLN A 95 11.80 -2.20 -0.56
C GLN A 95 10.95 -2.40 0.72
N GLN A 96 10.91 -3.62 1.23
CA GLN A 96 10.06 -4.01 2.36
C GLN A 96 10.37 -3.28 3.67
N GLY A 97 11.59 -2.80 3.84
CA GLY A 97 12.02 -2.04 5.02
C GLY A 97 11.68 -0.56 5.00
N LEU A 98 11.05 -0.06 3.95
CA LEU A 98 10.81 1.37 3.72
C LEU A 98 9.33 1.64 3.55
N THR A 99 8.79 2.59 4.32
CA THR A 99 7.47 3.15 4.01
C THR A 99 7.60 4.07 2.81
N HIS A 100 6.91 3.75 1.73
CA HIS A 100 7.01 4.50 0.47
C HIS A 100 5.68 4.62 -0.24
N LEU A 101 5.58 5.64 -1.07
CA LEU A 101 4.44 5.94 -1.92
C LEU A 101 4.78 5.57 -3.37
N ASP A 102 3.92 4.82 -4.03
CA ASP A 102 4.06 4.44 -5.42
C ASP A 102 3.44 5.46 -6.36
N CYS A 103 4.06 5.63 -7.52
CA CYS A 103 3.43 6.36 -8.61
C CYS A 103 2.55 5.45 -9.47
N VAL A 104 1.63 6.03 -10.23
CA VAL A 104 0.68 5.29 -11.08
C VAL A 104 1.32 4.58 -12.29
N SER A 105 2.61 4.77 -12.51
CA SER A 105 3.39 4.06 -13.55
C SER A 105 4.46 3.14 -12.98
N HIS A 106 4.39 2.79 -11.66
CA HIS A 106 5.37 1.91 -11.01
C HIS A 106 5.27 0.46 -11.49
N VAL A 107 4.07 -0.09 -11.53
CA VAL A 107 3.82 -1.49 -11.92
C VAL A 107 2.88 -1.55 -13.11
N ALA A 108 3.21 -2.41 -14.08
CA ALA A 108 2.36 -2.67 -15.24
C ALA A 108 1.45 -3.89 -15.02
N GLY A 109 0.29 -3.89 -15.64
CA GLY A 109 -0.54 -5.07 -15.78
C GLY A 109 0.12 -6.14 -16.68
N PRO A 110 -0.50 -7.33 -16.80
CA PRO A 110 0.03 -8.43 -17.62
C PRO A 110 0.22 -8.07 -19.11
N ASP A 111 -0.55 -7.11 -19.60
CA ASP A 111 -0.46 -6.60 -20.96
C ASP A 111 0.71 -5.62 -21.17
N GLY A 112 1.46 -5.30 -20.11
CA GLY A 112 2.56 -4.35 -20.11
C GLY A 112 2.13 -2.88 -20.09
N ASN A 113 0.85 -2.61 -19.81
CA ASN A 113 0.33 -1.26 -19.65
C ASN A 113 0.38 -0.82 -18.18
N VAL A 114 0.72 0.43 -17.96
CA VAL A 114 0.53 1.17 -16.71
C VAL A 114 -0.77 1.99 -16.81
N TYR A 115 -1.10 2.73 -15.77
CA TYR A 115 -2.29 3.56 -15.71
C TYR A 115 -2.51 4.40 -16.99
N ASN A 116 -3.77 4.58 -17.36
CA ASN A 116 -4.21 5.28 -18.58
C ASN A 116 -3.73 4.58 -19.87
N GLU A 117 -3.64 3.24 -19.86
CA GLU A 117 -3.33 2.38 -21.02
C GLU A 117 -1.99 2.73 -21.71
N ARG A 118 -1.04 3.29 -20.99
CA ARG A 118 0.27 3.61 -21.53
C ARG A 118 1.21 2.43 -21.40
N ARG A 119 1.95 2.12 -22.46
CA ARG A 119 2.98 1.08 -22.38
C ARG A 119 4.12 1.52 -21.45
N LEU A 120 4.44 0.70 -20.44
CA LEU A 120 5.56 0.99 -19.53
C LEU A 120 6.86 1.26 -20.30
N ARG A 121 7.17 0.43 -21.30
CA ARG A 121 8.39 0.58 -22.13
C ARG A 121 8.46 1.92 -22.88
N ASP A 122 7.32 2.55 -23.16
CA ASP A 122 7.27 3.81 -23.91
C ASP A 122 7.36 5.04 -23.00
N VAL A 123 7.05 4.86 -21.70
CA VAL A 123 7.13 5.93 -20.68
C VAL A 123 8.36 5.80 -19.78
N MET A 124 9.06 4.66 -19.79
CA MET A 124 10.26 4.43 -19.01
C MET A 124 11.51 4.72 -19.85
N THR A 125 12.40 5.55 -19.32
CA THR A 125 13.68 5.89 -19.93
C THR A 125 14.81 5.69 -18.92
N SER A 126 16.07 5.74 -19.38
CA SER A 126 17.24 5.71 -18.48
C SER A 126 17.32 6.93 -17.56
N ALA A 127 16.59 8.02 -17.85
CA ALA A 127 16.54 9.23 -17.05
C ALA A 127 15.30 9.27 -16.10
N GLY A 128 14.42 8.28 -16.18
CA GLY A 128 13.21 8.18 -15.38
C GLY A 128 11.93 8.06 -16.22
N LEU A 129 10.79 8.10 -15.54
CA LEU A 129 9.48 8.06 -16.16
C LEU A 129 9.14 9.42 -16.81
N THR A 130 8.58 9.36 -18.01
CA THR A 130 8.13 10.54 -18.77
C THR A 130 6.64 10.84 -18.55
N HIS A 131 5.91 9.93 -17.89
CA HIS A 131 4.50 10.06 -17.56
C HIS A 131 4.15 9.27 -16.30
N GLY A 132 3.23 9.79 -15.49
CA GLY A 132 2.73 9.11 -14.29
C GLY A 132 3.80 8.93 -13.20
N SER A 133 4.86 9.76 -13.18
CA SER A 133 5.90 9.70 -12.17
C SER A 133 5.45 10.25 -10.81
N ILE A 134 6.19 9.96 -9.75
CA ILE A 134 5.89 10.47 -8.40
C ILE A 134 5.85 12.01 -8.35
N TYR A 135 6.51 12.69 -9.28
CA TYR A 135 6.48 14.14 -9.37
C TYR A 135 5.07 14.70 -9.62
N ALA A 136 4.19 13.95 -10.26
CA ALA A 136 2.78 14.34 -10.43
C ALA A 136 2.08 14.53 -9.07
N GLN A 137 2.49 13.76 -8.06
CA GLN A 137 1.90 13.76 -6.72
C GLN A 137 2.56 14.79 -5.77
N ARG A 138 3.42 15.68 -6.27
CA ARG A 138 4.17 16.69 -5.47
C ARG A 138 3.29 17.66 -4.66
N GLY A 139 2.00 17.76 -4.99
CA GLY A 139 1.02 18.51 -4.21
C GLY A 139 0.73 17.93 -2.83
N GLY A 140 1.20 16.71 -2.59
CA GLY A 140 0.91 15.96 -1.37
C GLY A 140 -0.50 15.39 -1.34
N ILE A 141 -0.75 14.58 -0.33
CA ILE A 141 -2.02 13.92 -0.06
C ILE A 141 -2.54 14.45 1.27
N VAL A 142 -3.68 15.11 1.25
CA VAL A 142 -4.37 15.59 2.44
C VAL A 142 -5.83 15.18 2.31
N SER A 143 -6.29 14.28 3.15
CA SER A 143 -7.67 13.78 3.13
C SER A 143 -8.07 13.21 4.48
N ARG A 144 -9.31 12.72 4.58
CA ARG A 144 -9.71 11.89 5.69
C ARG A 144 -9.02 10.53 5.59
N GLY A 145 -8.27 10.15 6.62
CA GLY A 145 -7.78 8.80 6.83
C GLY A 145 -8.76 8.02 7.69
N VAL A 146 -8.94 6.76 7.38
CA VAL A 146 -9.72 5.82 8.19
C VAL A 146 -8.88 4.58 8.47
N LEU A 147 -8.86 4.12 9.72
CA LEU A 147 -8.22 2.86 10.06
C LEU A 147 -9.22 1.71 9.92
N LEU A 148 -8.92 0.77 9.04
CA LEU A 148 -9.59 -0.52 8.92
C LEU A 148 -8.74 -1.58 9.64
N ASP A 149 -9.02 -1.77 10.94
CA ASP A 149 -8.32 -2.77 11.78
C ASP A 149 -8.97 -4.14 11.56
N ILE A 150 -8.49 -4.89 10.54
CA ILE A 150 -9.09 -6.16 10.13
C ILE A 150 -9.07 -7.18 11.28
N PRO A 151 -7.92 -7.44 11.95
CA PRO A 151 -7.91 -8.37 13.10
C PRO A 151 -8.92 -7.99 14.17
N ALA A 152 -9.01 -6.71 14.53
CA ALA A 152 -9.96 -6.28 15.56
C ALA A 152 -11.42 -6.48 15.12
N GLY A 153 -11.73 -6.25 13.84
CA GLY A 153 -13.04 -6.52 13.24
C GLY A 153 -13.43 -8.00 13.27
N LEU A 154 -12.44 -8.89 13.21
CA LEU A 154 -12.59 -10.35 13.25
C LEU A 154 -12.42 -10.97 14.66
N GLY A 155 -12.09 -10.17 15.67
CA GLY A 155 -11.79 -10.64 17.02
C GLY A 155 -10.45 -11.37 17.13
N LEU A 156 -9.48 -11.02 16.28
CA LEU A 156 -8.14 -11.57 16.21
C LEU A 156 -7.09 -10.54 16.69
N GLN A 157 -5.89 -11.01 16.97
CA GLN A 157 -4.73 -10.14 17.28
C GLN A 157 -4.04 -9.64 16.00
N TRP A 158 -3.86 -10.55 15.03
CA TRP A 158 -3.27 -10.34 13.71
C TRP A 158 -3.86 -11.32 12.71
N LEU A 159 -3.58 -11.12 11.43
CA LEU A 159 -3.86 -12.06 10.38
C LEU A 159 -2.69 -13.05 10.23
N GLU A 160 -3.02 -14.30 9.97
CA GLU A 160 -1.99 -15.33 9.71
C GLU A 160 -1.39 -15.19 8.29
N PRO A 161 -0.17 -15.69 8.09
CA PRO A 161 0.48 -15.68 6.77
C PRO A 161 -0.43 -16.26 5.69
N GLY A 162 -0.44 -15.62 4.52
CA GLY A 162 -1.24 -16.05 3.38
C GLY A 162 -2.75 -15.79 3.49
N HIS A 163 -3.23 -15.18 4.58
CA HIS A 163 -4.64 -14.79 4.69
C HIS A 163 -5.03 -13.84 3.57
N GLU A 164 -6.10 -14.16 2.85
CA GLU A 164 -6.69 -13.32 1.83
C GLU A 164 -7.81 -12.48 2.44
N VAL A 165 -7.57 -11.18 2.54
CA VAL A 165 -8.54 -10.23 3.07
C VAL A 165 -9.65 -10.01 2.05
N SER A 166 -10.87 -10.35 2.43
CA SER A 166 -12.07 -10.18 1.61
C SER A 166 -12.73 -8.80 1.79
N ALA A 167 -13.66 -8.46 0.89
CA ALA A 167 -14.53 -7.29 1.05
C ALA A 167 -15.33 -7.36 2.37
N GLN A 168 -15.74 -8.55 2.80
CA GLN A 168 -16.46 -8.74 4.06
C GLN A 168 -15.60 -8.45 5.28
N ASP A 169 -14.28 -8.72 5.22
CA ASP A 169 -13.33 -8.38 6.28
C ASP A 169 -13.16 -6.87 6.39
N LEU A 170 -13.08 -6.16 5.25
CA LEU A 170 -13.08 -4.68 5.23
C LEU A 170 -14.36 -4.10 5.84
N GLU A 171 -15.53 -4.68 5.51
CA GLU A 171 -16.80 -4.27 6.12
C GLU A 171 -16.87 -4.62 7.62
N ALA A 172 -16.26 -5.72 8.06
CA ALA A 172 -16.17 -6.03 9.49
C ALA A 172 -15.33 -4.98 10.23
N ALA A 173 -14.23 -4.52 9.62
CA ALA A 173 -13.43 -3.43 10.17
C ALA A 173 -14.18 -2.08 10.16
N GLU A 174 -14.96 -1.75 9.12
CA GLU A 174 -15.85 -0.58 9.12
C GLU A 174 -16.84 -0.62 10.32
N ARG A 175 -17.48 -1.79 10.54
CA ARG A 175 -18.39 -1.99 11.68
C ARG A 175 -17.68 -1.84 13.02
N HIS A 176 -16.49 -2.41 13.15
CA HIS A 176 -15.68 -2.29 14.37
C HIS A 176 -15.32 -0.83 14.67
N GLY A 177 -14.90 -0.08 13.66
CA GLY A 177 -14.55 1.34 13.76
C GLY A 177 -15.76 2.27 13.84
N ASN A 178 -17.00 1.75 13.71
CA ASN A 178 -18.24 2.52 13.58
C ASN A 178 -18.10 3.63 12.53
N LEU A 179 -17.55 3.32 11.38
CA LEU A 179 -17.33 4.24 10.27
C LEU A 179 -17.76 3.61 8.94
N ARG A 180 -17.78 4.40 7.91
CA ARG A 180 -17.90 3.98 6.51
C ARG A 180 -16.86 4.71 5.67
N VAL A 181 -16.17 3.97 4.83
CA VAL A 181 -15.26 4.52 3.82
C VAL A 181 -16.05 5.29 2.76
N ARG A 182 -15.56 6.44 2.35
CA ARG A 182 -16.21 7.39 1.42
C ARG A 182 -15.25 7.77 0.30
N THR A 183 -15.79 8.31 -0.78
CA THR A 183 -15.04 8.90 -1.88
C THR A 183 -13.93 9.82 -1.39
N GLY A 184 -12.72 9.58 -1.83
CA GLY A 184 -11.55 10.40 -1.51
C GLY A 184 -10.85 10.07 -0.19
N ASP A 185 -11.30 9.06 0.54
CA ASP A 185 -10.63 8.62 1.77
C ASP A 185 -9.28 7.96 1.49
N VAL A 186 -8.41 8.02 2.49
CA VAL A 186 -7.24 7.16 2.62
C VAL A 186 -7.61 5.97 3.50
N ALA A 187 -7.70 4.79 2.90
CA ALA A 187 -7.96 3.55 3.61
C ALA A 187 -6.64 3.00 4.18
N VAL A 188 -6.44 3.16 5.49
CA VAL A 188 -5.29 2.58 6.20
C VAL A 188 -5.72 1.23 6.74
N VAL A 189 -5.20 0.16 6.13
CA VAL A 189 -5.58 -1.22 6.44
C VAL A 189 -4.51 -1.87 7.32
N ARG A 190 -4.93 -2.38 8.48
CA ARG A 190 -4.07 -3.10 9.41
C ARG A 190 -4.33 -4.60 9.31
N GLY A 191 -3.27 -5.37 9.04
CA GLY A 191 -3.25 -6.83 9.17
C GLY A 191 -2.61 -7.31 10.47
N GLY A 192 -1.87 -6.43 11.15
CA GLY A 192 -1.13 -6.77 12.36
C GLY A 192 0.17 -7.52 12.08
N VAL A 193 0.71 -7.39 10.87
CA VAL A 193 1.92 -8.11 10.40
C VAL A 193 3.11 -7.82 11.32
N VAL A 194 3.33 -6.55 11.66
CA VAL A 194 4.46 -6.15 12.51
C VAL A 194 4.31 -6.69 13.95
N ALA A 195 3.10 -6.72 14.50
CA ALA A 195 2.84 -7.27 15.81
C ALA A 195 3.10 -8.79 15.84
N ARG A 196 2.65 -9.50 14.81
CA ARG A 196 2.91 -10.94 14.64
C ARG A 196 4.40 -11.24 14.50
N GLU A 197 5.10 -10.49 13.65
CA GLU A 197 6.54 -10.66 13.44
C GLU A 197 7.36 -10.45 14.72
N ALA A 198 6.96 -9.49 15.55
CA ALA A 198 7.63 -9.23 16.82
C ALA A 198 7.48 -10.38 17.83
N GLU A 199 6.38 -11.14 17.77
CA GLU A 199 6.09 -12.25 18.69
C GLU A 199 6.53 -13.61 18.15
N LEU A 200 6.29 -13.88 16.86
CA LEU A 200 6.49 -15.19 16.27
C LEU A 200 7.63 -15.26 15.23
N GLY A 201 8.27 -14.13 14.97
CA GLY A 201 9.28 -14.04 13.93
C GLY A 201 8.67 -13.77 12.53
N ARG A 202 9.55 -13.40 11.60
CA ARG A 202 9.16 -13.06 10.23
C ARG A 202 8.65 -14.28 9.47
N ASN A 203 7.61 -14.04 8.66
CA ASN A 203 7.17 -14.97 7.64
C ASN A 203 7.17 -14.26 6.28
N VAL A 204 7.64 -14.93 5.22
CA VAL A 204 7.68 -14.38 3.87
C VAL A 204 6.28 -14.31 3.21
N PHE A 205 5.36 -15.18 3.62
CA PHE A 205 4.00 -15.23 3.10
C PHE A 205 3.12 -14.23 3.85
N ALA A 206 3.16 -12.98 3.44
CA ALA A 206 2.32 -11.95 4.05
C ALA A 206 0.83 -12.13 3.71
N PRO A 207 -0.09 -11.77 4.63
CA PRO A 207 -1.49 -11.56 4.26
C PRO A 207 -1.62 -10.39 3.30
N GLY A 208 -2.73 -10.29 2.58
CA GLY A 208 -3.00 -9.15 1.68
C GLY A 208 -4.41 -9.20 1.12
N LEU A 209 -4.78 -8.18 0.36
CA LEU A 209 -6.11 -8.04 -0.19
C LEU A 209 -6.40 -9.10 -1.27
N GLY A 210 -7.57 -9.69 -1.17
CA GLY A 210 -8.16 -10.49 -2.23
C GLY A 210 -8.76 -9.63 -3.35
N PRO A 211 -9.08 -10.23 -4.49
CA PRO A 211 -9.62 -9.50 -5.64
C PRO A 211 -10.94 -8.80 -5.37
N ASP A 212 -11.83 -9.36 -4.58
CA ASP A 212 -13.09 -8.72 -4.16
C ASP A 212 -12.86 -7.52 -3.24
N ALA A 213 -11.80 -7.53 -2.44
CA ALA A 213 -11.39 -6.38 -1.65
C ALA A 213 -10.81 -5.27 -2.54
N ILE A 214 -10.10 -5.62 -3.63
CA ILE A 214 -9.64 -4.64 -4.63
C ILE A 214 -10.85 -3.98 -5.32
N GLU A 215 -11.86 -4.75 -5.74
CA GLU A 215 -13.11 -4.23 -6.30
C GLU A 215 -13.85 -3.32 -5.29
N TRP A 216 -13.87 -3.70 -4.02
CA TRP A 216 -14.45 -2.89 -2.94
C TRP A 216 -13.76 -1.51 -2.80
N LEU A 217 -12.43 -1.43 -2.93
CA LEU A 217 -11.70 -0.15 -2.94
C LEU A 217 -12.15 0.74 -4.10
N TYR A 218 -12.36 0.15 -5.29
CA TYR A 218 -12.87 0.85 -6.46
C TYR A 218 -14.29 1.39 -6.22
N ASP A 219 -15.20 0.55 -5.75
CA ASP A 219 -16.60 0.91 -5.50
C ASP A 219 -16.76 2.00 -4.44
N ARG A 220 -15.82 2.08 -3.49
CA ARG A 220 -15.77 3.13 -2.46
C ARG A 220 -15.02 4.37 -2.90
N GLU A 221 -14.49 4.39 -4.13
CA GLU A 221 -13.70 5.49 -4.67
C GLU A 221 -12.58 5.92 -3.71
N VAL A 222 -11.87 4.92 -3.16
CA VAL A 222 -10.72 5.13 -2.28
C VAL A 222 -9.63 5.88 -3.03
N ALA A 223 -9.11 6.95 -2.44
CA ALA A 223 -8.05 7.75 -3.07
C ALA A 223 -6.66 7.14 -2.88
N VAL A 224 -6.40 6.55 -1.71
CA VAL A 224 -5.12 5.92 -1.36
C VAL A 224 -5.38 4.68 -0.53
N TYR A 225 -4.76 3.58 -0.91
CA TYR A 225 -4.59 2.43 -0.04
C TYR A 225 -3.28 2.59 0.72
N ALA A 226 -3.30 2.40 2.03
CA ALA A 226 -2.13 2.42 2.89
C ALA A 226 -2.21 1.26 3.89
N GLY A 227 -1.08 0.76 4.37
CA GLY A 227 -1.14 -0.27 5.40
C GLY A 227 0.16 -1.03 5.61
N ASP A 228 0.06 -2.09 6.42
CA ASP A 228 1.17 -3.00 6.70
C ASP A 228 1.18 -4.25 5.81
N MET A 229 0.21 -4.34 4.89
CA MET A 229 0.06 -5.43 3.92
C MET A 229 0.03 -4.87 2.50
N PRO A 230 1.11 -4.97 1.72
CA PRO A 230 1.06 -4.60 0.29
C PRO A 230 0.22 -5.63 -0.49
N ASP A 231 0.82 -6.55 -1.20
CA ASP A 231 0.13 -7.70 -1.79
C ASP A 231 0.18 -8.92 -0.87
N ARG A 232 -0.76 -9.84 -1.03
CA ARG A 232 -0.65 -11.17 -0.45
C ARG A 232 0.54 -11.89 -1.10
N VAL A 233 1.52 -12.26 -0.30
CA VAL A 233 2.69 -12.96 -0.81
C VAL A 233 2.37 -14.45 -0.96
N THR A 234 2.16 -14.88 -2.19
CA THR A 234 2.00 -16.29 -2.60
C THR A 234 3.37 -16.90 -2.90
N PRO A 235 3.51 -18.24 -3.01
CA PRO A 235 4.76 -18.88 -3.42
C PRO A 235 5.32 -18.32 -4.75
N LEU A 236 4.44 -18.06 -5.72
CA LEU A 236 4.85 -17.45 -7.00
C LEU A 236 5.37 -16.01 -6.80
N ALA A 237 4.65 -15.19 -6.05
CA ALA A 237 5.07 -13.83 -5.72
C ALA A 237 6.40 -13.84 -4.97
N ALA A 238 6.58 -14.73 -3.99
CA ALA A 238 7.80 -14.85 -3.23
C ALA A 238 9.02 -15.19 -4.11
N ARG A 239 8.84 -16.06 -5.11
CA ARG A 239 9.90 -16.37 -6.10
C ARG A 239 10.22 -15.18 -6.98
N ILE A 240 9.22 -14.50 -7.52
CA ILE A 240 9.40 -13.32 -8.39
C ILE A 240 10.12 -12.19 -7.63
N LEU A 241 9.75 -11.99 -6.36
CA LEU A 241 10.34 -10.97 -5.49
C LEU A 241 11.69 -11.37 -4.91
N GLY A 242 12.19 -12.60 -5.17
CA GLY A 242 13.44 -13.08 -4.62
C GLY A 242 13.46 -13.24 -3.10
N LEU A 243 12.30 -13.51 -2.51
CA LEU A 243 12.13 -13.65 -1.05
C LEU A 243 12.44 -15.07 -0.55
N LEU A 244 12.49 -16.06 -1.43
CA LEU A 244 12.84 -17.44 -1.12
C LEU A 244 14.30 -17.69 -1.50
N ALA A 245 15.09 -18.19 -0.54
CA ALA A 245 16.50 -18.50 -0.76
C ALA A 245 16.68 -19.80 -1.58
N SER A 246 15.72 -20.73 -1.51
CA SER A 246 15.72 -22.00 -2.25
C SER A 246 14.30 -22.54 -2.42
N ALA A 247 14.15 -23.54 -3.30
CA ALA A 247 12.89 -24.25 -3.47
C ALA A 247 12.47 -25.09 -2.21
N GLU A 248 13.41 -25.32 -1.30
CA GLU A 248 13.21 -26.06 -0.06
C GLU A 248 12.54 -25.20 1.05
N ASP A 249 12.51 -23.86 0.88
CA ASP A 249 11.82 -22.94 1.77
C ASP A 249 10.28 -22.92 1.56
N GLU A 250 9.79 -23.74 0.61
CA GLU A 250 8.35 -23.93 0.41
C GLU A 250 7.79 -24.74 1.61
N SER A 251 7.22 -24.07 2.59
CA SER A 251 6.43 -24.75 3.61
C SER A 251 5.20 -25.37 2.95
N ASP A 252 4.97 -26.67 3.18
CA ASP A 252 3.82 -27.45 2.66
C ASP A 252 2.44 -26.88 3.05
N ASP A 253 2.41 -25.78 3.79
CA ASP A 253 1.23 -25.22 4.44
C ASP A 253 0.52 -24.12 3.61
N VAL A 254 1.11 -23.66 2.51
CA VAL A 254 0.44 -22.70 1.60
C VAL A 254 -0.23 -23.51 0.49
N GLY A 255 -1.49 -23.78 0.69
CA GLY A 255 -2.35 -24.68 -0.07
C GLY A 255 -2.04 -24.82 -1.56
N ASN A 256 -2.14 -26.06 -2.04
CA ASN A 256 -1.89 -26.53 -3.41
C ASN A 256 -2.92 -26.00 -4.45
N ALA A 257 -3.56 -24.85 -4.19
CA ALA A 257 -4.50 -24.24 -5.12
C ALA A 257 -3.76 -23.65 -6.33
N PRO A 258 -4.30 -23.80 -7.55
CA PRO A 258 -3.74 -23.14 -8.71
C PRO A 258 -3.60 -21.63 -8.46
N GLN A 259 -2.41 -21.07 -8.63
CA GLN A 259 -2.17 -19.64 -8.46
C GLN A 259 -2.24 -18.95 -9.83
N PRO A 260 -2.81 -17.75 -9.90
CA PRO A 260 -2.78 -16.97 -11.14
C PRO A 260 -1.32 -16.70 -11.54
N THR A 261 -0.99 -16.95 -12.79
CA THR A 261 0.40 -16.85 -13.29
C THR A 261 0.70 -15.47 -13.85
N GLN A 262 -0.32 -14.73 -14.29
CA GLN A 262 -0.18 -13.39 -14.86
C GLN A 262 -0.32 -12.28 -13.82
N PHE A 263 -0.94 -12.57 -12.67
CA PHE A 263 -1.18 -11.62 -11.60
C PHE A 263 -0.52 -12.06 -10.27
N PRO A 264 0.81 -12.17 -10.20
CA PRO A 264 1.49 -12.51 -8.95
C PRO A 264 1.32 -11.44 -7.85
N LEU A 265 1.05 -10.20 -8.23
CA LEU A 265 0.85 -9.06 -7.35
C LEU A 265 -0.45 -8.32 -7.72
N PRO A 266 -1.64 -8.91 -7.44
CA PRO A 266 -2.90 -8.41 -7.98
C PRO A 266 -3.25 -6.99 -7.50
N LEU A 267 -2.92 -6.61 -6.25
CA LEU A 267 -3.19 -5.26 -5.77
C LEU A 267 -2.37 -4.22 -6.56
N HIS A 268 -1.09 -4.48 -6.81
CA HIS A 268 -0.26 -3.59 -7.63
C HIS A 268 -0.69 -3.63 -9.10
N GLN A 269 -0.86 -4.82 -9.68
CA GLN A 269 -1.12 -4.95 -11.10
C GLN A 269 -2.52 -4.51 -11.53
N ILE A 270 -3.52 -4.66 -10.65
CA ILE A 270 -4.89 -4.20 -10.91
C ILE A 270 -5.09 -2.80 -10.31
N GLY A 271 -4.73 -2.61 -9.04
CA GLY A 271 -4.91 -1.35 -8.34
C GLY A 271 -4.15 -0.21 -9.01
N ILE A 272 -2.83 -0.34 -9.21
CA ILE A 272 -2.05 0.73 -9.84
C ILE A 272 -2.36 0.82 -11.33
N ALA A 273 -2.20 -0.29 -12.08
CA ALA A 273 -2.22 -0.21 -13.53
C ALA A 273 -3.61 0.05 -14.11
N SER A 274 -4.68 -0.54 -13.54
CA SER A 274 -6.04 -0.36 -14.05
C SER A 274 -6.79 0.79 -13.37
N MET A 275 -6.76 0.83 -12.03
CA MET A 275 -7.49 1.86 -11.27
C MET A 275 -6.76 3.21 -11.21
N GLY A 276 -5.43 3.22 -11.36
CA GLY A 276 -4.60 4.35 -10.98
C GLY A 276 -4.63 4.57 -9.46
N LEU A 277 -4.83 3.50 -8.68
CA LEU A 277 -4.84 3.55 -7.22
C LEU A 277 -3.44 3.91 -6.72
N VAL A 278 -3.37 4.88 -5.84
CA VAL A 278 -2.12 5.25 -5.19
C VAL A 278 -1.90 4.34 -3.99
N LEU A 279 -0.77 3.64 -3.98
CA LEU A 279 -0.38 2.74 -2.90
C LEU A 279 0.67 3.39 -2.00
N LEU A 280 0.49 3.18 -0.70
CA LEU A 280 1.41 3.60 0.33
C LEU A 280 1.78 2.37 1.18
N ASP A 281 2.91 1.78 0.84
CA ASP A 281 3.31 0.47 1.32
C ASP A 281 4.13 0.52 2.61
N PHE A 282 4.06 -0.59 3.36
CA PHE A 282 4.86 -0.86 4.56
C PHE A 282 4.72 0.17 5.67
N CYS A 283 3.51 0.66 5.91
CA CYS A 283 3.23 1.53 7.05
C CYS A 283 3.38 0.82 8.40
N LEU A 284 3.80 1.57 9.43
CA LEU A 284 3.71 1.16 10.82
C LEU A 284 2.36 1.59 11.40
N VAL A 285 1.42 0.66 11.48
CA VAL A 285 0.04 0.96 11.89
C VAL A 285 -0.30 0.59 13.34
N GLU A 286 0.62 -0.06 14.06
CA GLU A 286 0.37 -0.53 15.42
C GLU A 286 0.12 0.60 16.43
N GLN A 287 0.88 1.71 16.32
CA GLN A 287 0.64 2.87 17.18
C GLN A 287 -0.69 3.54 16.80
N LEU A 288 -1.00 3.65 15.51
CA LEU A 288 -2.28 4.18 15.05
C LEU A 288 -3.45 3.37 15.63
N ALA A 289 -3.38 2.03 15.55
CA ALA A 289 -4.41 1.16 16.10
C ALA A 289 -4.60 1.34 17.62
N ARG A 290 -3.50 1.49 18.38
CA ARG A 290 -3.59 1.82 19.81
C ARG A 290 -4.26 3.16 20.06
N THR A 291 -3.83 4.21 19.37
CA THR A 291 -4.40 5.56 19.49
C THR A 291 -5.88 5.57 19.12
N CYS A 292 -6.29 4.89 18.04
CA CYS A 292 -7.69 4.78 17.66
C CYS A 292 -8.54 4.12 18.75
N ARG A 293 -8.04 3.05 19.37
CA ARG A 293 -8.74 2.38 20.49
C ARG A 293 -8.84 3.27 21.72
N GLU A 294 -7.77 3.96 22.10
CA GLU A 294 -7.75 4.88 23.25
C GLU A 294 -8.72 6.04 23.06
N LEU A 295 -8.71 6.65 21.87
CA LEU A 295 -9.60 7.75 21.53
C LEU A 295 -11.02 7.29 21.14
N ARG A 296 -11.23 6.00 20.92
CA ARG A 296 -12.47 5.42 20.34
C ARG A 296 -12.88 6.10 19.05
N ARG A 297 -11.89 6.43 18.22
CA ARG A 297 -12.04 7.15 16.97
C ARG A 297 -11.11 6.57 15.93
N TYR A 298 -11.66 6.15 14.80
CA TYR A 298 -10.95 5.44 13.74
C TYR A 298 -10.83 6.29 12.47
N GLU A 299 -11.14 7.57 12.55
CA GLU A 299 -10.95 8.56 11.51
C GLU A 299 -10.09 9.72 11.99
N PHE A 300 -9.31 10.30 11.09
CA PHE A 300 -8.30 11.31 11.38
C PHE A 300 -7.98 12.14 10.14
N LEU A 301 -7.34 13.30 10.32
CA LEU A 301 -6.70 14.00 9.22
C LEU A 301 -5.46 13.20 8.81
N PHE A 302 -5.41 12.77 7.55
CA PHE A 302 -4.25 12.12 6.96
C PHE A 302 -3.44 13.11 6.13
N VAL A 303 -2.12 13.09 6.29
CA VAL A 303 -1.17 13.91 5.53
C VAL A 303 0.01 13.06 5.09
N ALA A 304 0.33 13.08 3.80
CA ALA A 304 1.56 12.51 3.25
C ALA A 304 2.07 13.39 2.11
N ALA A 305 3.37 13.64 2.08
CA ALA A 305 4.00 14.45 1.03
C ALA A 305 5.22 13.72 0.46
N PRO A 306 5.15 13.21 -0.77
CA PRO A 306 6.30 12.58 -1.40
C PRO A 306 7.37 13.62 -1.75
N LEU A 307 8.61 13.16 -1.86
CA LEU A 307 9.67 13.95 -2.44
C LEU A 307 9.34 14.22 -3.93
N PRO A 308 9.50 15.47 -4.41
CA PRO A 308 9.16 15.82 -5.79
C PRO A 308 10.24 15.39 -6.79
N VAL A 309 10.48 14.09 -6.87
CA VAL A 309 11.52 13.49 -7.74
C VAL A 309 11.01 13.41 -9.17
N HIS A 310 11.61 14.20 -10.08
CA HIS A 310 11.30 14.12 -11.50
C HIS A 310 11.60 12.72 -12.05
N GLY A 311 10.62 12.12 -12.72
CA GLY A 311 10.76 10.80 -13.32
C GLY A 311 10.87 9.64 -12.31
N GLY A 312 10.73 9.92 -11.01
CA GLY A 312 10.81 8.88 -9.97
C GLY A 312 9.60 7.94 -10.00
N THR A 313 9.84 6.67 -9.67
CA THR A 313 8.80 5.62 -9.62
C THR A 313 8.05 5.59 -8.31
N GLY A 314 8.61 6.19 -7.26
CA GLY A 314 8.05 6.28 -5.93
C GLY A 314 8.85 7.24 -5.06
N SER A 315 8.49 7.35 -3.79
CA SER A 315 9.18 8.20 -2.81
C SER A 315 9.09 7.60 -1.42
N PRO A 316 10.17 7.61 -0.62
CA PRO A 316 10.03 7.47 0.80
C PRO A 316 9.13 8.58 1.32
N VAL A 317 8.33 8.27 2.32
CA VAL A 317 7.38 9.24 2.87
C VAL A 317 7.16 8.96 4.36
N ASN A 318 6.88 10.01 5.11
CA ASN A 318 6.43 9.90 6.50
C ASN A 318 4.94 10.30 6.59
N PRO A 319 4.01 9.36 6.43
CA PRO A 319 2.60 9.67 6.55
C PRO A 319 2.23 9.95 8.01
N LEU A 320 1.35 10.92 8.20
CA LEU A 320 0.89 11.34 9.53
C LEU A 320 -0.62 11.15 9.67
N ALA A 321 -1.05 10.57 10.79
CA ALA A 321 -2.41 10.61 11.27
C ALA A 321 -2.52 11.65 12.39
N ILE A 322 -3.44 12.62 12.25
CA ILE A 322 -3.62 13.74 13.18
C ILE A 322 -5.07 13.73 13.68
N PHE A 323 -5.22 13.63 14.99
CA PHE A 323 -6.51 13.52 15.66
C PHE A 323 -6.96 14.83 16.31
#